data_97f97e2b87f59803d58a3ea4fcf2ebb0
#
_entry.id   97f97e2b87f59803d58a3ea4fcf2ebb0
#
_cell.length_a   1.000
_cell.length_b   1.000
_cell.length_c   1.000
_cell.angle_alpha   90.00
_cell.angle_beta   90.00
_cell.angle_gamma   90.00
#
_symmetry.space_group_name_H-M   'P 1'
#
loop_
_entity.id
_entity.type
_entity.pdbx_description
1 polymer ?
#
loop_
_entity_poly.entity_id
_entity_poly.type
_entity_poly.pdbx_seq_one_letter_code
_entity_poly.pdbx_strand_id
1 'polypeptide(L)'
;MNRLTNRVDFIQNYLEAIFSEDLHAKRVKSLTNGTLGVMTSASLAVSIIGQSLAQARGLLSKHAIKQVDRLLSNQGIVVWDMFAPWVAEIVGQRKTIVVAMDWTDFDADDQTTLALNLVTNHGRATPLLWLTVLKDELKDRRNDYEDVCLARLAEVLPEGVAATILADRGFGDTKLFAYLDTLGFAYVIRFRGNIHVTAVDGETRAAAAWAGTGGRARKLRDAEVTAGRHKVGAVVCVKAKDMKDAWCLAASDAEASAREIINHYAKRWTIEPGFRDAKDLRFGMGLNVLRIADPQRRDRLLLLNAFAIVLLTLLGAAGESLGMDRHLKVNTAKHRTHSLFRQGCMLYELIPNMPEVRLRPLVERFSEYITQNRALAQTFSFV
;
A
#
# COMPACT_ATOMS: atom_id res chain seq x y z
N MET A 1 14.55 4.99 -33.04
CA MET A 1 14.91 4.82 -31.62
C MET A 1 14.13 3.62 -31.07
N ASN A 2 14.80 2.67 -30.46
CA ASN A 2 14.18 1.38 -30.14
C ASN A 2 13.18 1.54 -28.97
N ARG A 3 11.87 1.29 -29.21
CA ARG A 3 10.78 1.44 -28.23
C ARG A 3 11.03 0.70 -26.91
N LEU A 4 11.85 -0.34 -26.94
CA LEU A 4 12.22 -1.14 -25.77
C LEU A 4 13.32 -0.47 -24.91
N THR A 5 14.27 0.22 -25.54
CA THR A 5 15.34 0.95 -24.82
C THR A 5 14.76 2.02 -23.92
N ASN A 6 13.80 2.81 -24.44
CA ASN A 6 13.13 3.85 -23.63
C ASN A 6 12.45 3.33 -22.37
N ARG A 7 11.86 2.12 -22.38
CA ARG A 7 11.20 1.55 -21.19
C ARG A 7 12.17 1.25 -20.07
N VAL A 8 13.33 0.68 -20.42
CA VAL A 8 14.37 0.35 -19.43
C VAL A 8 14.93 1.62 -18.83
N ASP A 9 15.20 2.62 -19.68
CA ASP A 9 15.78 3.89 -19.24
C ASP A 9 14.86 4.63 -18.26
N PHE A 10 13.54 4.62 -18.48
CA PHE A 10 12.58 5.20 -17.53
C PHE A 10 12.63 4.55 -16.16
N ILE A 11 12.57 3.21 -16.11
CA ILE A 11 12.60 2.49 -14.84
C ILE A 11 13.95 2.68 -14.16
N GLN A 12 15.04 2.66 -14.94
CA GLN A 12 16.39 2.85 -14.41
C GLN A 12 16.55 4.24 -13.82
N ASN A 13 16.20 5.29 -14.55
CA ASN A 13 16.31 6.68 -14.10
C ASN A 13 15.46 6.91 -12.84
N TYR A 14 14.25 6.34 -12.79
CA TYR A 14 13.38 6.43 -11.62
C TYR A 14 14.03 5.78 -10.39
N LEU A 15 14.53 4.55 -10.50
CA LEU A 15 15.15 3.86 -9.37
C LEU A 15 16.52 4.43 -9.01
N GLU A 16 17.30 4.96 -9.98
CA GLU A 16 18.54 5.66 -9.71
C GLU A 16 18.29 6.95 -8.94
N ALA A 17 17.26 7.72 -9.29
CA ALA A 17 16.90 8.93 -8.57
C ALA A 17 16.54 8.68 -7.10
N ILE A 18 15.99 7.51 -6.79
CA ILE A 18 15.59 7.15 -5.42
C ILE A 18 16.74 6.52 -4.64
N PHE A 19 17.55 5.64 -5.27
CA PHE A 19 18.43 4.71 -4.55
C PHE A 19 19.92 4.83 -4.88
N SER A 20 20.35 5.78 -5.71
CA SER A 20 21.77 5.88 -6.13
C SER A 20 22.73 6.22 -4.98
N GLU A 21 22.22 6.87 -3.93
CA GLU A 21 23.02 7.20 -2.73
C GLU A 21 23.15 6.00 -1.79
N ASP A 22 22.15 5.12 -1.74
CA ASP A 22 22.06 4.01 -0.79
C ASP A 22 22.50 2.67 -1.39
N LEU A 23 22.39 2.50 -2.72
CA LEU A 23 22.66 1.24 -3.39
C LEU A 23 23.73 1.38 -4.51
N HIS A 24 24.65 0.42 -4.53
CA HIS A 24 25.58 0.30 -5.63
C HIS A 24 24.84 0.13 -6.97
N ALA A 25 25.30 0.82 -8.03
CA ALA A 25 24.67 0.87 -9.37
C ALA A 25 24.31 -0.50 -9.97
N LYS A 26 25.09 -1.58 -9.71
CA LYS A 26 24.76 -2.95 -10.14
C LYS A 26 23.49 -3.49 -9.48
N ARG A 27 23.20 -3.10 -8.21
CA ARG A 27 22.00 -3.52 -7.50
C ARG A 27 20.78 -2.74 -8.04
N VAL A 28 20.91 -1.43 -8.25
CA VAL A 28 19.88 -0.61 -8.89
C VAL A 28 19.51 -1.18 -10.25
N LYS A 29 20.52 -1.51 -11.10
CA LYS A 29 20.31 -2.15 -12.40
C LYS A 29 19.60 -3.52 -12.29
N SER A 30 19.89 -4.30 -11.24
CA SER A 30 19.21 -5.58 -11.00
C SER A 30 17.75 -5.38 -10.61
N LEU A 31 17.45 -4.39 -9.77
CA LEU A 31 16.08 -3.98 -9.41
C LEU A 31 15.32 -3.46 -10.64
N THR A 32 15.95 -2.62 -11.48
CA THR A 32 15.40 -2.16 -12.76
C THR A 32 14.98 -3.33 -13.65
N ASN A 33 15.85 -4.32 -13.81
CA ASN A 33 15.55 -5.52 -14.61
C ASN A 33 14.39 -6.34 -14.01
N GLY A 34 14.39 -6.54 -12.70
CA GLY A 34 13.30 -7.24 -12.01
C GLY A 34 11.97 -6.50 -12.19
N THR A 35 11.96 -5.19 -11.96
CA THR A 35 10.77 -4.34 -12.12
C THR A 35 10.25 -4.35 -13.56
N LEU A 36 11.15 -4.24 -14.55
CA LEU A 36 10.79 -4.36 -15.97
C LEU A 36 10.10 -5.70 -16.27
N GLY A 37 10.64 -6.80 -15.74
CA GLY A 37 10.03 -8.13 -15.90
C GLY A 37 8.65 -8.20 -15.28
N VAL A 38 8.46 -7.67 -14.06
CA VAL A 38 7.14 -7.62 -13.38
C VAL A 38 6.15 -6.75 -14.17
N MET A 39 6.53 -5.55 -14.59
CA MET A 39 5.66 -4.67 -15.37
C MET A 39 5.26 -5.29 -16.71
N THR A 40 6.18 -6.00 -17.37
CA THR A 40 5.94 -6.62 -18.68
C THR A 40 4.99 -7.82 -18.58
N SER A 41 5.07 -8.57 -17.48
CA SER A 41 4.27 -9.79 -17.31
C SER A 41 3.01 -9.58 -16.47
N ALA A 42 2.92 -8.50 -15.70
CA ALA A 42 1.97 -8.33 -14.61
C ALA A 42 1.93 -9.58 -13.69
N SER A 43 3.10 -10.18 -13.40
CA SER A 43 3.23 -11.40 -12.61
C SER A 43 4.42 -11.31 -11.66
N LEU A 44 4.30 -11.97 -10.50
CA LEU A 44 5.37 -12.09 -9.49
C LEU A 44 6.05 -13.48 -9.52
N ALA A 45 5.66 -14.36 -10.44
CA ALA A 45 6.32 -15.64 -10.62
C ALA A 45 7.72 -15.47 -11.23
N VAL A 46 8.75 -15.93 -10.53
CA VAL A 46 10.18 -15.73 -10.90
C VAL A 46 10.48 -16.16 -12.34
N SER A 47 9.94 -17.30 -12.76
CA SER A 47 10.10 -17.81 -14.13
C SER A 47 9.45 -16.88 -15.16
N ILE A 48 8.26 -16.37 -14.87
CA ILE A 48 7.51 -15.46 -15.76
C ILE A 48 8.20 -14.10 -15.82
N ILE A 49 8.63 -13.54 -14.68
CA ILE A 49 9.42 -12.31 -14.63
C ILE A 49 10.68 -12.45 -15.51
N GLY A 50 11.41 -13.58 -15.34
CA GLY A 50 12.64 -13.83 -16.11
C GLY A 50 12.39 -13.99 -17.60
N GLN A 51 11.33 -14.71 -18.01
CA GLN A 51 10.95 -14.84 -19.43
C GLN A 51 10.59 -13.50 -20.04
N SER A 52 9.80 -12.70 -19.34
CA SER A 52 9.40 -11.35 -19.80
C SER A 52 10.59 -10.39 -19.86
N LEU A 53 11.51 -10.47 -18.90
CA LEU A 53 12.78 -9.74 -18.95
C LEU A 53 13.62 -10.17 -20.18
N ALA A 54 13.69 -11.47 -20.46
CA ALA A 54 14.42 -12.00 -21.62
C ALA A 54 13.85 -11.44 -22.93
N GLN A 55 12.52 -11.48 -23.07
CA GLN A 55 11.83 -10.92 -24.23
C GLN A 55 12.06 -9.41 -24.36
N ALA A 56 11.93 -8.67 -23.27
CA ALA A 56 12.09 -7.21 -23.26
C ALA A 56 13.53 -6.76 -23.58
N ARG A 57 14.54 -7.59 -23.31
CA ARG A 57 15.96 -7.22 -23.48
C ARG A 57 16.72 -8.06 -24.50
N GLY A 58 16.07 -8.98 -25.20
CA GLY A 58 16.74 -9.88 -26.15
C GLY A 58 17.72 -10.84 -25.49
N LEU A 59 17.43 -11.31 -24.25
CA LEU A 59 18.30 -12.23 -23.50
C LEU A 59 17.82 -13.66 -23.66
N LEU A 60 18.70 -14.64 -23.32
CA LEU A 60 18.28 -16.02 -23.18
C LEU A 60 17.46 -16.21 -21.90
N SER A 61 16.26 -16.81 -22.01
CA SER A 61 15.32 -16.99 -20.89
C SER A 61 15.96 -17.64 -19.66
N LYS A 62 16.78 -18.68 -19.83
CA LYS A 62 17.49 -19.35 -18.73
C LYS A 62 18.40 -18.41 -17.92
N HIS A 63 19.04 -17.45 -18.59
CA HIS A 63 19.92 -16.49 -17.94
C HIS A 63 19.13 -15.41 -17.23
N ALA A 64 18.06 -14.92 -17.85
CA ALA A 64 17.19 -13.91 -17.26
C ALA A 64 16.44 -14.44 -16.03
N ILE A 65 15.92 -15.67 -16.06
CA ILE A 65 15.32 -16.33 -14.91
C ILE A 65 16.34 -16.43 -13.76
N LYS A 66 17.56 -16.90 -14.04
CA LYS A 66 18.63 -16.98 -13.03
C LYS A 66 19.04 -15.60 -12.50
N GLN A 67 18.96 -14.56 -13.32
CA GLN A 67 19.22 -13.18 -12.88
C GLN A 67 18.17 -12.72 -11.86
N VAL A 68 16.88 -12.96 -12.11
CA VAL A 68 15.80 -12.64 -11.17
C VAL A 68 15.92 -13.46 -9.89
N ASP A 69 16.21 -14.75 -10.00
CA ASP A 69 16.41 -15.61 -8.85
C ASP A 69 17.55 -15.14 -7.95
N ARG A 70 18.70 -14.75 -8.53
CA ARG A 70 19.83 -14.18 -7.81
C ARG A 70 19.51 -12.82 -7.19
N LEU A 71 18.71 -11.97 -7.86
CA LEU A 71 18.26 -10.71 -7.32
C LEU A 71 17.49 -10.93 -6.01
N LEU A 72 16.53 -11.85 -6.02
CA LEU A 72 15.71 -12.14 -4.85
C LEU A 72 16.50 -12.81 -3.71
N SER A 73 17.59 -13.49 -4.02
CA SER A 73 18.49 -14.11 -3.04
C SER A 73 19.65 -13.20 -2.59
N ASN A 74 19.72 -11.96 -3.10
CA ASN A 74 20.82 -11.05 -2.82
C ASN A 74 20.68 -10.41 -1.44
N GLN A 75 21.42 -10.90 -0.45
CA GLN A 75 21.43 -10.36 0.92
C GLN A 75 21.94 -8.91 1.01
N GLY A 76 22.68 -8.43 0.00
CA GLY A 76 23.08 -7.02 -0.06
C GLY A 76 21.94 -6.08 -0.45
N ILE A 77 20.73 -6.57 -0.75
CA ILE A 77 19.50 -5.79 -0.90
C ILE A 77 18.69 -6.00 0.39
N VAL A 78 18.93 -5.13 1.35
CA VAL A 78 18.22 -5.10 2.64
C VAL A 78 17.02 -4.19 2.47
N VAL A 79 15.83 -4.76 2.32
CA VAL A 79 14.58 -4.01 2.04
C VAL A 79 14.29 -3.01 3.15
N TRP A 80 14.60 -3.36 4.40
CA TRP A 80 14.42 -2.50 5.56
C TRP A 80 15.14 -1.16 5.45
N ASP A 81 16.38 -1.17 4.93
CA ASP A 81 17.18 0.04 4.74
C ASP A 81 16.66 0.90 3.58
N MET A 82 15.99 0.27 2.60
CA MET A 82 15.44 0.96 1.44
C MET A 82 14.14 1.72 1.72
N PHE A 83 13.52 1.54 2.88
CA PHE A 83 12.28 2.24 3.19
C PHE A 83 12.45 3.76 3.36
N ALA A 84 13.60 4.25 3.81
CA ALA A 84 13.82 5.69 3.99
C ALA A 84 13.67 6.46 2.67
N PRO A 85 14.48 6.20 1.61
CA PRO A 85 14.31 6.86 0.32
C PRO A 85 12.97 6.52 -0.35
N TRP A 86 12.45 5.29 -0.20
CA TRP A 86 11.19 4.88 -0.77
C TRP A 86 9.98 5.63 -0.16
N VAL A 87 9.89 5.72 1.16
CA VAL A 87 8.81 6.43 1.86
C VAL A 87 8.87 7.92 1.51
N ALA A 88 10.07 8.53 1.49
CA ALA A 88 10.25 9.92 1.08
C ALA A 88 9.73 10.18 -0.34
N GLU A 89 10.02 9.29 -1.31
CA GLU A 89 9.50 9.38 -2.68
C GLU A 89 7.97 9.29 -2.72
N ILE A 90 7.38 8.30 -2.04
CA ILE A 90 5.92 8.07 -2.07
C ILE A 90 5.14 9.16 -1.31
N VAL A 91 5.67 9.62 -0.19
CA VAL A 91 5.06 10.73 0.57
C VAL A 91 5.19 12.04 -0.19
N GLY A 92 6.33 12.30 -0.81
CA GLY A 92 6.59 13.52 -1.57
C GLY A 92 6.43 14.78 -0.69
N GLN A 93 5.72 15.78 -1.20
CA GLN A 93 5.55 17.09 -0.50
C GLN A 93 4.34 17.14 0.45
N ARG A 94 3.69 16.00 0.76
CA ARG A 94 2.54 15.99 1.67
C ARG A 94 2.93 16.41 3.08
N LYS A 95 2.05 17.16 3.72
CA LYS A 95 2.18 17.52 5.14
C LYS A 95 1.39 16.57 6.05
N THR A 96 0.39 15.92 5.48
CA THR A 96 -0.45 14.95 6.19
C THR A 96 -0.63 13.71 5.32
N ILE A 97 -0.58 12.54 5.94
CA ILE A 97 -0.84 11.26 5.29
C ILE A 97 -1.75 10.39 6.14
N VAL A 98 -2.44 9.49 5.48
CA VAL A 98 -3.22 8.43 6.15
C VAL A 98 -2.64 7.08 5.73
N VAL A 99 -2.33 6.26 6.70
CA VAL A 99 -1.68 4.95 6.51
C VAL A 99 -2.62 3.86 7.01
N ALA A 100 -2.99 2.94 6.14
CA ALA A 100 -3.70 1.72 6.53
C ALA A 100 -2.69 0.64 6.91
N MET A 101 -2.88 0.02 8.07
CA MET A 101 -2.08 -1.09 8.59
C MET A 101 -2.91 -2.36 8.63
N ASP A 102 -2.37 -3.45 8.07
CA ASP A 102 -3.04 -4.74 8.08
C ASP A 102 -2.07 -5.91 7.88
N TRP A 103 -2.42 -7.07 8.43
CA TRP A 103 -1.72 -8.33 8.20
C TRP A 103 -2.30 -9.06 7.00
N THR A 104 -1.44 -9.72 6.21
CA THR A 104 -1.87 -10.54 5.08
C THR A 104 -1.12 -11.86 5.04
N ASP A 105 -1.86 -12.98 5.07
CA ASP A 105 -1.32 -14.33 5.20
C ASP A 105 -0.89 -14.94 3.87
N PHE A 106 0.14 -15.79 3.94
CA PHE A 106 0.63 -16.67 2.89
C PHE A 106 0.71 -18.10 3.44
N ASP A 107 -0.45 -18.72 3.58
CA ASP A 107 -0.63 -20.03 4.25
C ASP A 107 0.22 -21.13 3.62
N ALA A 108 0.48 -21.05 2.32
CA ALA A 108 1.26 -22.05 1.60
C ALA A 108 2.73 -22.12 2.03
N ASP A 109 3.24 -21.09 2.68
CA ASP A 109 4.63 -20.95 3.11
C ASP A 109 4.76 -20.66 4.61
N ASP A 110 3.67 -20.79 5.37
CA ASP A 110 3.57 -20.46 6.80
C ASP A 110 4.11 -19.06 7.14
N GLN A 111 3.87 -18.11 6.22
CA GLN A 111 4.30 -16.72 6.37
C GLN A 111 3.11 -15.77 6.48
N THR A 112 3.37 -14.64 7.09
CA THR A 112 2.46 -13.49 7.06
C THR A 112 3.25 -12.20 6.91
N THR A 113 2.64 -11.19 6.31
CA THR A 113 3.26 -9.89 6.11
C THR A 113 2.42 -8.82 6.78
N LEU A 114 3.03 -8.02 7.65
CA LEU A 114 2.47 -6.76 8.09
C LEU A 114 2.77 -5.72 7.03
N ALA A 115 1.75 -5.00 6.59
CA ALA A 115 1.89 -3.94 5.59
C ALA A 115 1.31 -2.62 6.09
N LEU A 116 2.08 -1.55 5.93
CA LEU A 116 1.68 -0.17 6.13
C LEU A 116 1.62 0.50 4.76
N ASN A 117 0.42 0.85 4.33
CA ASN A 117 0.17 1.36 2.98
C ASN A 117 -0.44 2.76 3.03
N LEU A 118 0.05 3.66 2.19
CA LEU A 118 -0.51 4.99 2.02
C LEU A 118 -1.92 4.89 1.42
N VAL A 119 -2.91 5.42 2.14
CA VAL A 119 -4.27 5.54 1.62
C VAL A 119 -4.32 6.64 0.56
N THR A 120 -4.94 6.35 -0.58
CA THR A 120 -5.01 7.26 -1.71
C THR A 120 -6.45 7.46 -2.21
N ASN A 121 -6.68 8.49 -3.00
CA ASN A 121 -7.99 8.82 -3.55
C ASN A 121 -8.40 7.97 -4.77
N HIS A 122 -7.48 7.21 -5.36
CA HIS A 122 -7.80 6.41 -6.55
C HIS A 122 -8.34 5.00 -6.24
N GLY A 123 -8.63 4.70 -4.96
CA GLY A 123 -9.27 3.45 -4.55
C GLY A 123 -8.32 2.28 -4.28
N ARG A 124 -7.02 2.54 -4.21
CA ARG A 124 -5.96 1.59 -3.82
C ARG A 124 -5.03 2.23 -2.81
N ALA A 125 -4.59 1.47 -1.83
CA ALA A 125 -3.50 1.89 -0.96
C ALA A 125 -2.15 1.55 -1.61
N THR A 126 -1.16 2.44 -1.47
CA THR A 126 0.18 2.28 -2.05
C THR A 126 1.13 1.75 -0.99
N PRO A 127 1.91 0.69 -1.24
CA PRO A 127 2.86 0.16 -0.28
C PRO A 127 3.89 1.20 0.17
N LEU A 128 3.99 1.43 1.48
CA LEU A 128 5.02 2.26 2.11
C LEU A 128 6.10 1.42 2.78
N LEU A 129 5.66 0.51 3.66
CA LEU A 129 6.52 -0.31 4.48
C LEU A 129 5.85 -1.67 4.71
N TRP A 130 6.64 -2.74 4.79
CA TRP A 130 6.17 -4.08 5.10
C TRP A 130 7.25 -4.90 5.78
N LEU A 131 6.82 -5.94 6.46
CA LEU A 131 7.68 -6.93 7.10
C LEU A 131 7.04 -8.30 7.01
N THR A 132 7.72 -9.24 6.37
CA THR A 132 7.30 -10.63 6.31
C THR A 132 8.00 -11.45 7.41
N VAL A 133 7.23 -12.25 8.12
CA VAL A 133 7.70 -13.14 9.18
C VAL A 133 7.10 -14.53 9.04
N LEU A 134 7.70 -15.52 9.68
CA LEU A 134 7.09 -16.84 9.83
C LEU A 134 5.94 -16.78 10.84
N LYS A 135 4.85 -17.52 10.61
CA LYS A 135 3.68 -17.49 11.49
C LYS A 135 3.95 -18.00 12.90
N ASP A 136 4.89 -18.94 13.05
CA ASP A 136 5.31 -19.44 14.35
C ASP A 136 6.07 -18.38 15.17
N GLU A 137 6.77 -17.45 14.52
CA GLU A 137 7.45 -16.32 15.20
C GLU A 137 6.45 -15.30 15.77
N LEU A 138 5.19 -15.29 15.31
CA LEU A 138 4.16 -14.37 15.80
C LEU A 138 3.55 -14.77 17.13
N LYS A 139 3.74 -16.01 17.57
CA LYS A 139 3.13 -16.47 18.81
C LYS A 139 3.60 -15.59 19.97
N ASP A 140 2.63 -14.91 20.61
CA ASP A 140 2.84 -13.99 21.74
C ASP A 140 3.74 -12.76 21.43
N ARG A 141 4.12 -12.54 20.16
CA ARG A 141 5.02 -11.47 19.72
C ARG A 141 4.45 -10.59 18.60
N ARG A 142 3.18 -10.75 18.29
CA ARG A 142 2.54 -10.00 17.20
C ARG A 142 2.66 -8.49 17.39
N ASN A 143 2.42 -8.01 18.60
CA ASN A 143 2.51 -6.59 18.91
C ASN A 143 3.95 -6.05 18.77
N ASP A 144 4.98 -6.87 19.09
CA ASP A 144 6.38 -6.47 18.93
C ASP A 144 6.69 -6.12 17.46
N TYR A 145 6.19 -6.92 16.52
CA TYR A 145 6.38 -6.67 15.07
C TYR A 145 5.57 -5.44 14.60
N GLU A 146 4.38 -5.22 15.15
CA GLU A 146 3.57 -4.03 14.89
C GLU A 146 4.31 -2.77 15.37
N ASP A 147 4.84 -2.80 16.57
CA ASP A 147 5.63 -1.71 17.16
C ASP A 147 6.91 -1.42 16.35
N VAL A 148 7.65 -2.45 15.95
CA VAL A 148 8.85 -2.31 15.10
C VAL A 148 8.54 -1.64 13.78
N CYS A 149 7.44 -2.03 13.11
CA CYS A 149 7.05 -1.41 11.84
C CYS A 149 6.58 0.04 12.01
N LEU A 150 5.86 0.36 13.09
CA LEU A 150 5.42 1.72 13.40
C LEU A 150 6.60 2.62 13.79
N ALA A 151 7.55 2.12 14.58
CA ALA A 151 8.80 2.82 14.90
C ALA A 151 9.58 3.12 13.60
N ARG A 152 9.70 2.14 12.71
CA ARG A 152 10.37 2.35 11.42
C ARG A 152 9.65 3.39 10.56
N LEU A 153 8.31 3.38 10.53
CA LEU A 153 7.56 4.42 9.82
C LEU A 153 7.87 5.80 10.40
N ALA A 154 7.87 5.96 11.74
CA ALA A 154 8.20 7.22 12.40
C ALA A 154 9.61 7.71 12.04
N GLU A 155 10.59 6.79 11.99
CA GLU A 155 11.98 7.10 11.65
C GLU A 155 12.16 7.56 10.19
N VAL A 156 11.42 6.96 9.24
CA VAL A 156 11.61 7.21 7.80
C VAL A 156 10.67 8.25 7.21
N LEU A 157 9.70 8.72 7.97
CA LEU A 157 8.81 9.79 7.51
C LEU A 157 9.61 11.11 7.37
N PRO A 158 9.41 11.84 6.27
CA PRO A 158 10.02 13.17 6.13
C PRO A 158 9.60 14.10 7.26
N GLU A 159 10.51 14.98 7.65
CA GLU A 159 10.28 15.95 8.73
C GLU A 159 9.01 16.79 8.49
N GLY A 160 8.21 16.97 9.53
CA GLY A 160 6.98 17.75 9.50
C GLY A 160 5.80 17.07 8.82
N VAL A 161 5.89 15.78 8.49
CA VAL A 161 4.77 14.99 7.97
C VAL A 161 4.00 14.38 9.12
N ALA A 162 2.71 14.73 9.27
CA ALA A 162 1.81 14.12 10.23
C ALA A 162 1.14 12.87 9.61
N ALA A 163 1.11 11.77 10.36
CA ALA A 163 0.49 10.53 9.93
C ALA A 163 -0.71 10.13 10.80
N THR A 164 -1.78 9.64 10.16
CA THR A 164 -2.92 9.01 10.82
C THR A 164 -2.94 7.52 10.48
N ILE A 165 -2.88 6.67 11.49
CA ILE A 165 -2.90 5.21 11.33
C ILE A 165 -4.34 4.69 11.36
N LEU A 166 -4.71 3.92 10.36
CA LEU A 166 -5.98 3.19 10.29
C LEU A 166 -5.73 1.70 10.46
N ALA A 167 -6.41 1.07 11.40
CA ALA A 167 -6.30 -0.37 11.59
C ALA A 167 -7.62 -1.02 11.99
N ASP A 168 -7.75 -2.31 11.74
CA ASP A 168 -8.97 -3.06 12.04
C ASP A 168 -9.07 -3.47 13.53
N ARG A 169 -10.13 -4.21 13.86
CA ARG A 169 -10.38 -4.67 15.24
C ARG A 169 -9.34 -5.66 15.78
N GLY A 170 -8.51 -6.22 14.94
CA GLY A 170 -7.39 -7.07 15.34
C GLY A 170 -6.30 -6.30 16.05
N PHE A 171 -6.21 -5.00 15.77
CA PHE A 171 -5.25 -4.05 16.35
C PHE A 171 -5.84 -3.22 17.52
N GLY A 172 -7.06 -3.50 17.93
CA GLY A 172 -7.78 -2.74 18.98
C GLY A 172 -7.24 -3.02 20.39
N ASP A 173 -5.98 -2.70 20.65
CA ASP A 173 -5.27 -2.85 21.93
C ASP A 173 -4.87 -1.47 22.48
N THR A 174 -5.07 -1.25 23.77
CA THR A 174 -4.70 -0.01 24.46
C THR A 174 -3.19 0.22 24.50
N LYS A 175 -2.37 -0.83 24.45
CA LYS A 175 -0.91 -0.70 24.33
C LYS A 175 -0.54 -0.07 23.01
N LEU A 176 -1.18 -0.50 21.92
CA LEU A 176 -0.97 0.11 20.61
C LEU A 176 -1.39 1.59 20.58
N PHE A 177 -2.53 1.95 21.20
CA PHE A 177 -2.96 3.35 21.28
C PHE A 177 -1.90 4.21 22.00
N ALA A 178 -1.45 3.76 23.16
CA ALA A 178 -0.39 4.44 23.92
C ALA A 178 0.92 4.55 23.12
N TYR A 179 1.28 3.51 22.39
CA TYR A 179 2.48 3.52 21.56
C TYR A 179 2.39 4.51 20.39
N LEU A 180 1.25 4.57 19.70
CA LEU A 180 1.00 5.55 18.65
C LEU A 180 1.08 6.99 19.19
N ASP A 181 0.54 7.24 20.38
CA ASP A 181 0.66 8.54 21.04
C ASP A 181 2.15 8.89 21.33
N THR A 182 2.99 7.93 21.76
CA THR A 182 4.44 8.17 21.97
C THR A 182 5.19 8.46 20.67
N LEU A 183 4.73 7.90 19.54
CA LEU A 183 5.30 8.18 18.22
C LEU A 183 4.77 9.47 17.59
N GLY A 184 3.79 10.14 18.20
CA GLY A 184 3.13 11.32 17.68
C GLY A 184 2.21 11.05 16.49
N PHE A 185 1.74 9.82 16.34
CA PHE A 185 0.80 9.44 15.29
C PHE A 185 -0.64 9.62 15.75
N ALA A 186 -1.44 10.28 14.90
CA ALA A 186 -2.88 10.20 15.02
C ALA A 186 -3.38 8.80 14.61
N TYR A 187 -4.55 8.39 15.11
CA TYR A 187 -5.11 7.11 14.74
C TYR A 187 -6.64 7.11 14.69
N VAL A 188 -7.19 6.19 13.87
CA VAL A 188 -8.58 5.74 13.91
C VAL A 188 -8.56 4.22 13.81
N ILE A 189 -8.79 3.55 14.93
CA ILE A 189 -8.69 2.09 15.04
C ILE A 189 -10.02 1.52 15.51
N ARG A 190 -10.50 0.49 14.78
CA ARG A 190 -11.67 -0.26 15.22
C ARG A 190 -11.31 -1.18 16.36
N PHE A 191 -12.18 -1.29 17.36
CA PHE A 191 -12.04 -2.24 18.44
C PHE A 191 -13.32 -3.06 18.66
N ARG A 192 -13.26 -4.07 19.50
CA ARG A 192 -14.36 -5.01 19.71
C ARG A 192 -15.51 -4.35 20.45
N GLY A 193 -16.75 -4.59 20.01
CA GLY A 193 -17.95 -3.98 20.58
C GLY A 193 -18.31 -4.38 22.01
N ASN A 194 -17.69 -5.45 22.54
CA ASN A 194 -17.86 -5.88 23.93
C ASN A 194 -16.91 -5.15 24.91
N ILE A 195 -15.93 -4.40 24.43
CA ILE A 195 -15.06 -3.59 25.27
C ILE A 195 -15.87 -2.48 25.92
N HIS A 196 -15.67 -2.26 27.23
CA HIS A 196 -16.35 -1.19 27.95
C HIS A 196 -15.75 0.17 27.62
N VAL A 197 -16.63 1.14 27.43
CA VAL A 197 -16.31 2.55 27.20
C VAL A 197 -16.99 3.38 28.27
N THR A 198 -16.21 4.22 28.93
CA THR A 198 -16.68 5.18 29.93
C THR A 198 -16.69 6.57 29.32
N ALA A 199 -17.83 7.22 29.32
CA ALA A 199 -17.98 8.60 28.89
C ALA A 199 -17.52 9.58 30.01
N VAL A 200 -17.33 10.85 29.66
CA VAL A 200 -16.86 11.90 30.61
C VAL A 200 -17.76 12.04 31.83
N ASP A 201 -19.07 11.80 31.69
CA ASP A 201 -20.03 11.82 32.79
C ASP A 201 -19.93 10.60 33.71
N GLY A 202 -19.05 9.66 33.46
CA GLY A 202 -18.82 8.43 34.20
C GLY A 202 -19.69 7.26 33.78
N GLU A 203 -20.62 7.44 32.83
CA GLU A 203 -21.44 6.34 32.34
C GLU A 203 -20.58 5.32 31.60
N THR A 204 -20.71 4.04 31.98
CA THR A 204 -19.93 2.93 31.41
C THR A 204 -20.85 1.91 30.76
N ARG A 205 -20.61 1.61 29.48
CA ARG A 205 -21.33 0.57 28.72
C ARG A 205 -20.37 -0.19 27.80
N ALA A 206 -20.77 -1.36 27.32
CA ALA A 206 -20.11 -2.00 26.18
C ALA A 206 -20.19 -1.08 24.96
N ALA A 207 -19.12 -0.98 24.18
CA ALA A 207 -18.99 -0.03 23.06
C ALA A 207 -20.16 -0.17 22.05
N ALA A 208 -20.59 -1.39 21.74
CA ALA A 208 -21.71 -1.61 20.83
C ALA A 208 -23.04 -1.04 21.36
N ALA A 209 -23.22 -0.94 22.68
CA ALA A 209 -24.43 -0.39 23.30
C ALA A 209 -24.50 1.16 23.19
N TRP A 210 -23.41 1.82 22.84
CA TRP A 210 -23.38 3.24 22.58
C TRP A 210 -23.87 3.60 21.17
N ALA A 211 -24.01 2.62 20.25
CA ALA A 211 -24.50 2.90 18.91
C ALA A 211 -25.91 3.49 18.95
N GLY A 212 -26.11 4.61 18.25
CA GLY A 212 -27.40 5.28 18.18
C GLY A 212 -28.45 4.46 17.43
N THR A 213 -29.73 4.69 17.76
CA THR A 213 -30.86 4.07 17.07
C THR A 213 -30.96 4.58 15.62
N GLY A 214 -31.46 3.74 14.70
CA GLY A 214 -31.69 4.11 13.31
C GLY A 214 -30.41 4.40 12.51
N GLY A 215 -29.26 3.83 12.89
CA GLY A 215 -28.01 3.98 12.17
C GLY A 215 -27.25 5.29 12.46
N ARG A 216 -27.71 6.08 13.41
CA ARG A 216 -27.02 7.32 13.80
C ARG A 216 -25.72 6.99 14.54
N ALA A 217 -24.64 7.67 14.16
CA ALA A 217 -23.38 7.60 14.87
C ALA A 217 -23.49 8.37 16.20
N ARG A 218 -22.93 7.79 17.28
CA ARG A 218 -22.74 8.48 18.57
C ARG A 218 -21.25 8.66 18.78
N LYS A 219 -20.83 9.89 19.08
CA LYS A 219 -19.47 10.25 19.45
C LYS A 219 -19.44 10.50 20.97
N LEU A 220 -18.45 9.90 21.63
CA LEU A 220 -18.05 10.17 23.00
C LEU A 220 -16.68 10.83 22.94
N ARG A 221 -16.60 12.07 23.40
CA ARG A 221 -15.36 12.85 23.44
C ARG A 221 -14.62 12.54 24.73
N ASP A 222 -13.29 12.55 24.70
CA ASP A 222 -12.42 12.31 25.85
C ASP A 222 -12.84 11.06 26.65
N ALA A 223 -13.15 9.98 25.92
CA ALA A 223 -13.66 8.74 26.50
C ALA A 223 -12.53 7.87 27.03
N GLU A 224 -12.86 7.00 27.96
CA GLU A 224 -11.97 5.96 28.45
C GLU A 224 -12.41 4.58 27.92
N VAL A 225 -11.44 3.77 27.48
CA VAL A 225 -11.69 2.43 26.97
C VAL A 225 -11.06 1.37 27.87
N THR A 226 -11.68 0.19 27.93
CA THR A 226 -11.29 -0.96 28.76
C THR A 226 -11.47 -0.74 30.26
N ALA A 227 -11.31 -1.82 31.06
CA ALA A 227 -11.30 -1.75 32.52
C ALA A 227 -10.13 -0.92 33.08
N GLY A 228 -9.02 -0.84 32.33
CA GLY A 228 -7.86 -0.02 32.65
C GLY A 228 -8.04 1.47 32.39
N ARG A 229 -9.21 1.90 31.89
CA ARG A 229 -9.56 3.31 31.65
C ARG A 229 -8.51 4.08 30.83
N HIS A 230 -8.04 3.46 29.73
CA HIS A 230 -7.14 4.15 28.82
C HIS A 230 -7.89 5.29 28.11
N LYS A 231 -7.35 6.51 28.21
CA LYS A 231 -7.95 7.70 27.58
C LYS A 231 -7.69 7.73 26.10
N VAL A 232 -8.74 8.06 25.32
CA VAL A 232 -8.67 8.31 23.89
C VAL A 232 -9.39 9.62 23.58
N GLY A 233 -8.97 10.34 22.53
CA GLY A 233 -9.59 11.62 22.16
C GLY A 233 -11.08 11.49 21.86
N ALA A 234 -11.49 10.43 21.15
CA ALA A 234 -12.91 10.15 20.91
C ALA A 234 -13.17 8.65 20.70
N VAL A 235 -14.38 8.23 21.07
CA VAL A 235 -14.95 6.95 20.64
C VAL A 235 -16.18 7.23 19.78
N VAL A 236 -16.25 6.62 18.60
CA VAL A 236 -17.43 6.70 17.72
C VAL A 236 -18.03 5.31 17.55
N CYS A 237 -19.31 5.18 17.90
CA CYS A 237 -20.07 3.95 17.74
C CYS A 237 -21.20 4.15 16.73
N VAL A 238 -21.27 3.28 15.71
CA VAL A 238 -22.30 3.35 14.67
C VAL A 238 -22.72 1.95 14.23
N LYS A 239 -24.01 1.75 14.03
CA LYS A 239 -24.57 0.53 13.43
C LYS A 239 -25.63 0.91 12.41
N ALA A 240 -25.25 1.00 11.14
CA ALA A 240 -26.18 1.20 10.04
C ALA A 240 -26.97 -0.09 9.75
N LYS A 241 -28.08 0.02 8.99
CA LYS A 241 -29.04 -1.05 8.72
C LYS A 241 -28.38 -2.32 8.15
N ASP A 242 -27.39 -2.18 7.29
CA ASP A 242 -26.74 -3.29 6.58
C ASP A 242 -25.44 -3.75 7.24
N MET A 243 -25.10 -3.21 8.42
CA MET A 243 -23.92 -3.64 9.17
C MET A 243 -24.21 -4.87 10.02
N LYS A 244 -23.43 -5.94 9.86
CA LYS A 244 -23.48 -7.13 10.70
C LYS A 244 -23.20 -6.77 12.17
N ASP A 245 -22.11 -6.04 12.41
CA ASP A 245 -21.65 -5.61 13.74
C ASP A 245 -21.52 -4.09 13.77
N ALA A 246 -21.71 -3.49 14.95
CA ALA A 246 -21.41 -2.08 15.13
C ALA A 246 -19.91 -1.79 14.87
N TRP A 247 -19.63 -0.65 14.25
CA TRP A 247 -18.29 -0.09 14.28
C TRP A 247 -18.11 0.68 15.59
N CYS A 248 -17.10 0.29 16.35
CA CYS A 248 -16.64 0.98 17.53
C CYS A 248 -15.21 1.44 17.22
N LEU A 249 -15.04 2.74 17.06
CA LEU A 249 -13.81 3.37 16.58
C LEU A 249 -13.21 4.21 17.69
N ALA A 250 -11.96 3.93 18.06
CA ALA A 250 -11.15 4.81 18.90
C ALA A 250 -10.36 5.76 17.99
N ALA A 251 -10.35 7.05 18.31
CA ALA A 251 -9.62 8.07 17.60
C ALA A 251 -8.82 8.93 18.57
N SER A 252 -7.62 9.33 18.19
CA SER A 252 -6.76 10.24 18.96
C SER A 252 -7.30 11.68 18.95
N ASP A 253 -7.99 12.11 17.88
CA ASP A 253 -8.50 13.46 17.73
C ASP A 253 -9.89 13.62 18.38
N ALA A 254 -9.93 14.37 19.49
CA ALA A 254 -11.16 14.70 20.20
C ALA A 254 -12.06 15.68 19.43
N GLU A 255 -11.50 16.49 18.52
CA GLU A 255 -12.25 17.54 17.79
C GLU A 255 -12.88 17.00 16.51
N ALA A 256 -12.29 16.00 15.85
CA ALA A 256 -12.83 15.44 14.62
C ALA A 256 -14.28 15.00 14.79
N SER A 257 -15.15 15.35 13.87
CA SER A 257 -16.56 14.95 13.89
C SER A 257 -16.72 13.42 13.73
N ALA A 258 -17.83 12.87 14.21
CA ALA A 258 -18.14 11.44 14.03
C ALA A 258 -18.10 11.03 12.54
N ARG A 259 -18.53 11.92 11.64
CA ARG A 259 -18.53 11.68 10.20
C ARG A 259 -17.10 11.60 9.63
N GLU A 260 -16.22 12.47 10.05
CA GLU A 260 -14.81 12.45 9.64
C GLU A 260 -14.11 11.17 10.11
N ILE A 261 -14.29 10.78 11.39
CA ILE A 261 -13.72 9.54 11.94
C ILE A 261 -14.24 8.31 11.17
N ILE A 262 -15.54 8.22 10.89
CA ILE A 262 -16.12 7.13 10.11
C ILE A 262 -15.59 7.12 8.68
N ASN A 263 -15.51 8.29 8.03
CA ASN A 263 -14.99 8.42 6.67
C ASN A 263 -13.50 8.03 6.60
N HIS A 264 -12.69 8.43 7.58
CA HIS A 264 -11.30 7.99 7.68
C HIS A 264 -11.21 6.47 7.80
N TYR A 265 -11.94 5.89 8.75
CA TYR A 265 -11.92 4.44 8.91
C TYR A 265 -12.40 3.69 7.66
N ALA A 266 -13.44 4.18 6.97
CA ALA A 266 -13.92 3.57 5.73
C ALA A 266 -12.85 3.49 4.65
N LYS A 267 -11.89 4.40 4.62
CA LYS A 267 -10.79 4.40 3.65
C LYS A 267 -9.77 3.27 3.91
N ARG A 268 -9.73 2.67 5.10
CA ARG A 268 -8.91 1.48 5.39
C ARG A 268 -9.14 0.37 4.35
N TRP A 269 -10.38 0.22 3.88
CA TRP A 269 -10.72 -0.81 2.89
C TRP A 269 -9.91 -0.73 1.59
N THR A 270 -9.23 0.38 1.31
CA THR A 270 -8.37 0.52 0.12
C THR A 270 -7.13 -0.38 0.15
N ILE A 271 -6.74 -0.90 1.32
CA ILE A 271 -5.62 -1.86 1.45
C ILE A 271 -6.00 -3.24 0.89
N GLU A 272 -7.24 -3.68 1.08
CA GLU A 272 -7.71 -5.01 0.64
C GLU A 272 -7.66 -5.19 -0.89
N PRO A 273 -8.17 -4.24 -1.71
CA PRO A 273 -7.93 -4.28 -3.15
C PRO A 273 -6.45 -4.22 -3.54
N GLY A 274 -5.59 -3.52 -2.77
CA GLY A 274 -4.13 -3.51 -2.98
C GLY A 274 -3.53 -4.90 -2.79
N PHE A 275 -3.91 -5.60 -1.71
CA PHE A 275 -3.51 -7.00 -1.50
C PHE A 275 -4.01 -7.92 -2.62
N ARG A 276 -5.23 -7.70 -3.11
CA ARG A 276 -5.76 -8.47 -4.23
C ARG A 276 -4.96 -8.24 -5.51
N ASP A 277 -4.60 -7.01 -5.81
CA ASP A 277 -3.77 -6.68 -6.98
C ASP A 277 -2.39 -7.39 -6.93
N ALA A 278 -1.82 -7.63 -5.74
CA ALA A 278 -0.59 -8.42 -5.60
C ALA A 278 -0.83 -9.94 -5.59
N LYS A 279 -1.86 -10.42 -4.87
CA LYS A 279 -2.05 -11.83 -4.51
C LYS A 279 -2.87 -12.64 -5.50
N ASP A 280 -3.91 -12.04 -6.10
CA ASP A 280 -4.85 -12.76 -6.96
C ASP A 280 -4.19 -13.24 -8.24
N LEU A 281 -4.41 -14.51 -8.60
CA LEU A 281 -3.82 -15.11 -9.80
C LEU A 281 -4.46 -14.58 -11.09
N ARG A 282 -5.76 -14.30 -11.06
CA ARG A 282 -6.55 -13.97 -12.26
C ARG A 282 -6.57 -12.47 -12.55
N PHE A 283 -6.67 -11.64 -11.51
CA PHE A 283 -6.86 -10.20 -11.63
C PHE A 283 -5.70 -9.38 -11.05
N GLY A 284 -4.75 -10.03 -10.40
CA GLY A 284 -3.56 -9.46 -9.82
C GLY A 284 -2.28 -10.08 -10.37
N MET A 285 -1.21 -10.04 -9.58
CA MET A 285 0.12 -10.52 -9.97
C MET A 285 0.45 -11.96 -9.50
N GLY A 286 -0.51 -12.67 -8.87
CA GLY A 286 -0.42 -14.11 -8.57
C GLY A 286 0.49 -14.48 -7.40
N LEU A 287 0.79 -13.57 -6.47
CA LEU A 287 1.70 -13.84 -5.36
C LEU A 287 1.23 -15.00 -4.45
N ASN A 288 -0.07 -15.22 -4.34
CA ASN A 288 -0.66 -16.22 -3.42
C ASN A 288 -0.40 -17.69 -3.82
N VAL A 289 -0.09 -17.94 -5.10
CA VAL A 289 0.18 -19.30 -5.60
C VAL A 289 1.67 -19.63 -5.67
N LEU A 290 2.54 -18.67 -5.30
CA LEU A 290 3.99 -18.86 -5.30
C LEU A 290 4.43 -19.57 -4.03
N ARG A 291 5.55 -20.30 -4.13
CA ARG A 291 6.24 -20.91 -3.00
C ARG A 291 7.52 -20.14 -2.72
N ILE A 292 7.60 -19.50 -1.56
CA ILE A 292 8.72 -18.66 -1.16
C ILE A 292 9.02 -18.94 0.31
N ALA A 293 9.98 -19.84 0.56
CA ALA A 293 10.29 -20.29 1.91
C ALA A 293 10.96 -19.23 2.79
N ASP A 294 11.71 -18.29 2.20
CA ASP A 294 12.45 -17.24 2.92
C ASP A 294 11.65 -15.93 2.98
N PRO A 295 11.32 -15.42 4.18
CA PRO A 295 10.64 -14.13 4.36
C PRO A 295 11.36 -12.95 3.70
N GLN A 296 12.70 -12.86 3.81
CA GLN A 296 13.45 -11.78 3.19
C GLN A 296 13.41 -11.84 1.65
N ARG A 297 13.35 -13.04 1.09
CA ARG A 297 13.15 -13.23 -0.34
C ARG A 297 11.75 -12.74 -0.76
N ARG A 298 10.73 -12.97 0.06
CA ARG A 298 9.38 -12.42 -0.15
C ARG A 298 9.41 -10.89 -0.08
N ASP A 299 10.10 -10.32 0.88
CA ASP A 299 10.20 -8.85 1.01
C ASP A 299 10.86 -8.22 -0.22
N ARG A 300 11.89 -8.83 -0.79
CA ARG A 300 12.50 -8.37 -2.06
C ARG A 300 11.55 -8.49 -3.24
N LEU A 301 10.72 -9.52 -3.27
CA LEU A 301 9.70 -9.65 -4.32
C LEU A 301 8.58 -8.61 -4.15
N LEU A 302 8.16 -8.33 -2.91
CA LEU A 302 7.23 -7.24 -2.58
C LEU A 302 7.80 -5.87 -2.94
N LEU A 303 9.12 -5.67 -2.86
CA LEU A 303 9.78 -4.45 -3.31
C LEU A 303 9.62 -4.26 -4.84
N LEU A 304 9.86 -5.30 -5.63
CA LEU A 304 9.60 -5.25 -7.07
C LEU A 304 8.12 -5.00 -7.38
N ASN A 305 7.22 -5.62 -6.61
CA ASN A 305 5.78 -5.38 -6.69
C ASN A 305 5.44 -3.91 -6.39
N ALA A 306 6.02 -3.31 -5.35
CA ALA A 306 5.78 -1.91 -4.98
C ALA A 306 6.21 -0.95 -6.10
N PHE A 307 7.38 -1.14 -6.67
CA PHE A 307 7.86 -0.36 -7.83
C PHE A 307 6.94 -0.49 -9.03
N ALA A 308 6.56 -1.73 -9.38
CA ALA A 308 5.68 -1.99 -10.50
C ALA A 308 4.28 -1.39 -10.30
N ILE A 309 3.69 -1.51 -9.09
CA ILE A 309 2.38 -0.92 -8.77
C ILE A 309 2.41 0.60 -8.96
N VAL A 310 3.43 1.28 -8.44
CA VAL A 310 3.55 2.74 -8.56
C VAL A 310 3.69 3.14 -10.03
N LEU A 311 4.64 2.57 -10.75
CA LEU A 311 4.89 2.91 -12.15
C LEU A 311 3.69 2.60 -13.05
N LEU A 312 3.04 1.45 -12.87
CA LEU A 312 1.82 1.11 -13.62
C LEU A 312 0.64 2.01 -13.25
N THR A 313 0.51 2.40 -11.98
CA THR A 313 -0.53 3.35 -11.55
C THR A 313 -0.32 4.72 -12.19
N LEU A 314 0.92 5.21 -12.25
CA LEU A 314 1.26 6.46 -12.94
C LEU A 314 1.00 6.39 -14.45
N LEU A 315 1.34 5.26 -15.08
CA LEU A 315 1.04 5.04 -16.49
C LEU A 315 -0.47 5.03 -16.75
N GLY A 316 -1.24 4.38 -15.87
CA GLY A 316 -2.70 4.39 -15.94
C GLY A 316 -3.29 5.80 -15.78
N ALA A 317 -2.76 6.59 -14.84
CA ALA A 317 -3.15 7.98 -14.64
C ALA A 317 -2.81 8.85 -15.86
N ALA A 318 -1.62 8.67 -16.44
CA ALA A 318 -1.21 9.34 -17.68
C ALA A 318 -2.16 9.02 -18.83
N GLY A 319 -2.50 7.74 -19.02
CA GLY A 319 -3.45 7.31 -20.03
C GLY A 319 -4.86 7.86 -19.80
N GLU A 320 -5.34 7.85 -18.55
CA GLU A 320 -6.67 8.41 -18.21
C GLU A 320 -6.72 9.92 -18.48
N SER A 321 -5.68 10.67 -18.13
CA SER A 321 -5.59 12.11 -18.40
C SER A 321 -5.64 12.46 -19.90
N LEU A 322 -5.24 11.53 -20.75
CA LEU A 322 -5.31 11.62 -22.22
C LEU A 322 -6.59 11.00 -22.82
N GLY A 323 -7.53 10.57 -21.98
CA GLY A 323 -8.78 9.94 -22.41
C GLY A 323 -8.62 8.53 -22.98
N MET A 324 -7.49 7.87 -22.77
CA MET A 324 -7.23 6.51 -23.29
C MET A 324 -8.04 5.42 -22.55
N ASP A 325 -8.55 5.72 -21.35
CA ASP A 325 -9.45 4.84 -20.58
C ASP A 325 -10.69 4.42 -21.37
N ARG A 326 -11.15 5.26 -22.31
CA ARG A 326 -12.28 4.98 -23.20
C ARG A 326 -12.06 3.74 -24.06
N HIS A 327 -10.82 3.44 -24.43
CA HIS A 327 -10.46 2.27 -25.23
C HIS A 327 -10.30 0.99 -24.39
N LEU A 328 -10.29 1.12 -23.06
CA LEU A 328 -10.10 0.00 -22.12
C LEU A 328 -11.39 -0.49 -21.49
N LYS A 329 -12.52 0.10 -21.82
CA LYS A 329 -13.84 -0.23 -21.28
C LYS A 329 -14.91 -0.29 -22.36
N VAL A 330 -16.03 -0.92 -22.06
CA VAL A 330 -17.19 -0.98 -22.98
C VAL A 330 -17.80 0.40 -23.14
N ASN A 331 -18.33 0.70 -24.33
CA ASN A 331 -18.86 2.04 -24.68
C ASN A 331 -20.03 2.49 -23.80
N THR A 332 -20.76 1.56 -23.20
CA THR A 332 -21.89 1.83 -22.29
C THR A 332 -21.46 2.28 -20.89
N ALA A 333 -20.20 2.05 -20.51
CA ALA A 333 -19.68 2.40 -19.19
C ALA A 333 -19.38 3.92 -19.08
N LYS A 334 -20.21 4.64 -18.31
CA LYS A 334 -20.06 6.09 -18.10
C LYS A 334 -18.94 6.44 -17.10
N HIS A 335 -18.63 5.54 -16.17
CA HIS A 335 -17.64 5.75 -15.10
C HIS A 335 -16.40 4.89 -15.31
N ARG A 336 -15.36 5.16 -14.50
CA ARG A 336 -14.16 4.33 -14.43
C ARG A 336 -14.53 2.89 -14.06
N THR A 337 -14.11 1.90 -14.86
CA THR A 337 -14.38 0.47 -14.64
C THR A 337 -13.15 -0.28 -14.12
N HIS A 338 -11.96 0.27 -14.34
CA HIS A 338 -10.68 -0.32 -13.93
C HIS A 338 -9.92 0.63 -13.01
N SER A 339 -9.19 0.09 -12.01
CA SER A 339 -8.24 0.89 -11.23
C SER A 339 -7.15 1.48 -12.14
N LEU A 340 -6.51 2.57 -11.72
CA LEU A 340 -5.38 3.14 -12.46
C LEU A 340 -4.27 2.11 -12.67
N PHE A 341 -3.97 1.29 -11.65
CA PHE A 341 -3.03 0.17 -11.77
C PHE A 341 -3.42 -0.78 -12.91
N ARG A 342 -4.69 -1.23 -12.96
CA ARG A 342 -5.14 -2.13 -14.02
C ARG A 342 -5.12 -1.47 -15.40
N GLN A 343 -5.51 -0.21 -15.50
CA GLN A 343 -5.38 0.57 -16.74
C GLN A 343 -3.90 0.63 -17.18
N GLY A 344 -2.98 0.86 -16.24
CA GLY A 344 -1.54 0.86 -16.51
C GLY A 344 -1.04 -0.48 -17.05
N CYS A 345 -1.47 -1.61 -16.47
CA CYS A 345 -1.13 -2.93 -17.01
C CYS A 345 -1.61 -3.08 -18.46
N MET A 346 -2.87 -2.73 -18.74
CA MET A 346 -3.45 -2.85 -20.08
C MET A 346 -2.74 -1.90 -21.08
N LEU A 347 -2.46 -0.67 -20.69
CA LEU A 347 -1.72 0.27 -21.55
C LEU A 347 -0.29 -0.21 -21.80
N TYR A 348 0.39 -0.73 -20.77
CA TYR A 348 1.74 -1.24 -20.89
C TYR A 348 1.83 -2.41 -21.88
N GLU A 349 0.85 -3.31 -21.86
CA GLU A 349 0.70 -4.41 -22.81
C GLU A 349 0.50 -3.92 -24.26
N LEU A 350 -0.26 -2.83 -24.43
CA LEU A 350 -0.54 -2.25 -25.75
C LEU A 350 0.64 -1.48 -26.36
N ILE A 351 1.60 -0.97 -25.55
CA ILE A 351 2.71 -0.13 -26.03
C ILE A 351 3.47 -0.71 -27.24
N PRO A 352 3.80 -2.02 -27.32
CA PRO A 352 4.54 -2.56 -28.47
C PRO A 352 3.88 -2.31 -29.83
N ASN A 353 2.53 -2.35 -29.83
CA ASN A 353 1.71 -2.22 -31.04
C ASN A 353 0.99 -0.87 -31.12
N MET A 354 1.24 0.05 -30.17
CA MET A 354 0.58 1.35 -30.14
C MET A 354 1.09 2.26 -31.28
N PRO A 355 0.21 2.90 -32.07
CA PRO A 355 0.61 3.90 -33.04
C PRO A 355 1.37 5.07 -32.39
N GLU A 356 2.39 5.61 -33.09
CA GLU A 356 3.25 6.68 -32.57
C GLU A 356 2.44 7.91 -32.11
N VAL A 357 1.40 8.26 -32.82
CA VAL A 357 0.52 9.39 -32.50
C VAL A 357 -0.16 9.25 -31.13
N ARG A 358 -0.32 8.04 -30.61
CA ARG A 358 -0.85 7.77 -29.26
C ARG A 358 0.26 7.49 -28.27
N LEU A 359 1.32 6.81 -28.70
CA LEU A 359 2.44 6.42 -27.85
C LEU A 359 3.20 7.63 -27.33
N ARG A 360 3.51 8.58 -28.21
CA ARG A 360 4.32 9.74 -27.85
C ARG A 360 3.68 10.60 -26.76
N PRO A 361 2.42 11.04 -26.87
CA PRO A 361 1.76 11.77 -25.78
C PRO A 361 1.69 10.98 -24.47
N LEU A 362 1.49 9.65 -24.53
CA LEU A 362 1.45 8.79 -23.35
C LEU A 362 2.80 8.77 -22.63
N VAL A 363 3.89 8.59 -23.39
CA VAL A 363 5.27 8.56 -22.85
C VAL A 363 5.66 9.92 -22.28
N GLU A 364 5.32 11.02 -22.97
CA GLU A 364 5.58 12.39 -22.50
C GLU A 364 4.83 12.65 -21.18
N ARG A 365 3.53 12.33 -21.11
CA ARG A 365 2.73 12.50 -19.90
C ARG A 365 3.18 11.61 -18.74
N PHE A 366 3.55 10.38 -19.03
CA PHE A 366 4.11 9.47 -18.04
C PHE A 366 5.45 9.97 -17.50
N SER A 367 6.30 10.48 -18.38
CA SER A 367 7.59 11.09 -18.02
C SER A 367 7.41 12.31 -17.10
N GLU A 368 6.44 13.19 -17.44
CA GLU A 368 6.07 14.31 -16.59
C GLU A 368 5.65 13.87 -15.20
N TYR A 369 4.87 12.79 -15.10
CA TYR A 369 4.40 12.27 -13.80
C TYR A 369 5.52 11.67 -12.95
N ILE A 370 6.52 11.07 -13.57
CA ILE A 370 7.71 10.55 -12.87
C ILE A 370 8.62 11.69 -12.40
N THR A 371 8.85 12.70 -13.24
CA THR A 371 9.82 13.78 -12.95
C THR A 371 9.24 14.87 -12.06
N GLN A 372 7.92 15.05 -12.05
CA GLN A 372 7.26 16.02 -11.21
C GLN A 372 6.79 15.38 -9.92
N ASN A 373 7.50 15.54 -8.81
CA ASN A 373 7.05 15.16 -7.45
C ASN A 373 5.62 15.68 -7.11
N ARG A 374 5.12 16.69 -7.84
CA ARG A 374 3.74 17.17 -7.78
C ARG A 374 2.72 16.15 -8.30
N ALA A 375 3.05 15.39 -9.34
CA ALA A 375 2.11 14.45 -9.95
C ALA A 375 1.95 13.18 -9.12
N LEU A 376 3.02 12.70 -8.45
CA LEU A 376 2.92 11.67 -7.42
C LEU A 376 2.00 12.14 -6.30
N ALA A 377 2.17 13.39 -5.82
CA ALA A 377 1.29 13.97 -4.82
C ALA A 377 -0.17 14.03 -5.28
N GLN A 378 -0.45 14.40 -6.53
CA GLN A 378 -1.82 14.44 -7.08
C GLN A 378 -2.41 13.04 -7.31
N THR A 379 -1.64 12.10 -7.87
CA THR A 379 -2.11 10.74 -8.15
C THR A 379 -2.38 9.96 -6.88
N PHE A 380 -1.56 10.18 -5.85
CA PHE A 380 -1.69 9.53 -4.54
C PHE A 380 -2.26 10.48 -3.47
N SER A 381 -2.76 11.67 -3.84
CA SER A 381 -3.32 12.60 -2.87
C SER A 381 -4.56 12.03 -2.21
N PHE A 382 -4.74 12.46 -0.98
CA PHE A 382 -5.93 12.29 -0.20
C PHE A 382 -6.80 13.53 -0.38
N VAL A 383 -8.08 13.36 -0.72
CA VAL A 383 -9.08 14.43 -0.73
C VAL A 383 -9.89 14.36 0.53
#